data_90f47c114d1e2a3d1f6ab42546524221
#
_entry.id   90f47c114d1e2a3d1f6ab42546524221
#
_cell.length_a   1.000
_cell.length_b   1.000
_cell.length_c   1.000
_cell.angle_alpha   90.00
_cell.angle_beta   90.00
_cell.angle_gamma   90.00
#
_symmetry.space_group_name_H-M   'P 1'
#
loop_
_entity.id
_entity.type
_entity.pdbx_description
1 polymer ?
#
loop_
_entity_poly.entity_id
_entity_poly.type
_entity_poly.pdbx_seq_one_letter_code
_entity_poly.pdbx_strand_id
1 'polypeptide(L)'
;GMTLADICREPMLLREKGSGSKKSVSTYFERMGVDENDLTVTARLNDQESIKNLVAGGLGISIISEKAAEDAVKAGRLMTFPLPDAGAHRQLYVVCRRGAPVSGQTQQFIHFVKNFYR
;
A
#
# COMPACT_ATOMS: atom_id res chain seq x y z
N GLY A 1 -3.53 -12.65 -10.70
CA GLY A 1 -2.75 -11.75 -9.91
C GLY A 1 -3.56 -10.62 -9.31
N MET A 2 -2.92 -9.84 -8.50
CA MET A 2 -3.52 -8.68 -7.88
C MET A 2 -3.81 -7.59 -8.91
N THR A 3 -4.99 -7.00 -8.85
CA THR A 3 -5.39 -5.95 -9.79
C THR A 3 -5.37 -4.59 -9.11
N LEU A 4 -5.32 -3.54 -9.94
CA LEU A 4 -5.42 -2.18 -9.45
C LEU A 4 -6.76 -1.95 -8.74
N ALA A 5 -7.85 -2.55 -9.24
CA ALA A 5 -9.16 -2.44 -8.61
C ALA A 5 -9.16 -3.03 -7.19
N ASP A 6 -8.43 -4.12 -6.97
CA ASP A 6 -8.31 -4.72 -5.64
C ASP A 6 -7.65 -3.75 -4.67
N ILE A 7 -6.58 -3.07 -5.11
CA ILE A 7 -5.88 -2.09 -4.30
C ILE A 7 -6.79 -0.90 -3.97
N CYS A 8 -7.52 -0.40 -4.96
CA CYS A 8 -8.36 0.79 -4.80
C CYS A 8 -9.53 0.58 -3.84
N ARG A 9 -9.93 -0.65 -3.60
CA ARG A 9 -11.03 -0.96 -2.67
C ARG A 9 -10.62 -1.00 -1.21
N GLU A 10 -9.30 -1.04 -0.93
CA GLU A 10 -8.83 -1.15 0.45
C GLU A 10 -8.65 0.22 1.10
N PRO A 11 -8.90 0.31 2.43
CA PRO A 11 -8.55 1.53 3.16
C PRO A 11 -7.06 1.81 3.02
N MET A 12 -6.71 3.04 2.69
CA MET A 12 -5.34 3.44 2.43
C MET A 12 -4.86 4.51 3.40
N LEU A 13 -3.60 4.39 3.77
CA LEU A 13 -2.88 5.38 4.55
C LEU A 13 -1.78 5.91 3.63
N LEU A 14 -1.87 7.18 3.26
CA LEU A 14 -0.96 7.78 2.27
C LEU A 14 -0.21 8.95 2.87
N ARG A 15 0.90 9.31 2.23
CA ARG A 15 1.62 10.53 2.58
C ARG A 15 0.84 11.75 2.12
N GLU A 16 1.05 12.87 2.80
CA GLU A 16 0.43 14.12 2.43
C GLU A 16 0.81 14.52 1.00
N LYS A 17 -0.12 15.20 0.32
CA LYS A 17 0.12 15.70 -1.03
C LYS A 17 1.23 16.75 -0.99
N GLY A 18 1.97 16.87 -2.08
CA GLY A 18 3.03 17.86 -2.20
C GLY A 18 4.43 17.36 -1.90
N SER A 19 4.61 16.09 -1.62
CA SER A 19 5.95 15.52 -1.46
C SER A 19 6.72 15.38 -2.78
N GLY A 20 6.14 15.77 -3.88
CA GLY A 20 6.78 16.30 -5.08
C GLY A 20 7.69 15.41 -5.93
N SER A 21 7.72 14.12 -5.76
CA SER A 21 8.53 13.25 -6.62
C SER A 21 7.75 12.79 -7.84
N LYS A 22 8.38 12.76 -9.01
CA LYS A 22 7.80 12.16 -10.22
C LYS A 22 7.54 10.67 -10.06
N LYS A 23 8.13 10.04 -9.06
CA LYS A 23 7.96 8.62 -8.76
C LYS A 23 7.06 8.40 -7.56
N SER A 24 6.23 9.38 -7.25
CA SER A 24 5.32 9.31 -6.11
C SER A 24 4.12 8.41 -6.40
N VAL A 25 3.41 8.07 -5.32
CA VAL A 25 2.17 7.30 -5.41
C VAL A 25 1.13 8.03 -6.26
N SER A 26 1.01 9.36 -6.10
CA SER A 26 0.08 10.18 -6.89
C SER A 26 0.37 10.06 -8.37
N THR A 27 1.64 10.11 -8.75
CA THR A 27 2.05 9.99 -10.16
C THR A 27 1.72 8.61 -10.71
N TYR A 28 1.90 7.57 -9.90
CA TYR A 28 1.53 6.21 -10.31
C TYR A 28 0.02 6.12 -10.63
N PHE A 29 -0.82 6.60 -9.72
CA PHE A 29 -2.28 6.54 -9.93
C PHE A 29 -2.71 7.39 -11.13
N GLU A 30 -2.09 8.56 -11.31
CA GLU A 30 -2.35 9.40 -12.46
C GLU A 30 -2.03 8.67 -13.77
N ARG A 31 -0.87 8.02 -13.83
CA ARG A 31 -0.48 7.23 -15.01
C ARG A 31 -1.45 6.08 -15.28
N MET A 32 -1.96 5.47 -14.22
CA MET A 32 -2.90 4.34 -14.33
C MET A 32 -4.35 4.78 -14.60
N GLY A 33 -4.59 6.09 -14.69
CA GLY A 33 -5.92 6.61 -14.95
C GLY A 33 -6.86 6.54 -13.76
N VAL A 34 -6.32 6.48 -12.55
CA VAL A 34 -7.11 6.41 -11.32
C VAL A 34 -7.17 7.79 -10.67
N ASP A 35 -8.40 8.27 -10.43
CA ASP A 35 -8.61 9.49 -9.67
C ASP A 35 -8.44 9.18 -8.19
N GLU A 36 -7.59 9.96 -7.49
CA GLU A 36 -7.38 9.76 -6.06
C GLU A 36 -8.67 9.89 -5.24
N ASN A 37 -9.66 10.65 -5.75
CA ASN A 37 -10.95 10.76 -5.08
C ASN A 37 -11.72 9.43 -5.08
N ASP A 38 -11.39 8.52 -5.96
CA ASP A 38 -11.99 7.19 -5.99
C ASP A 38 -11.32 6.20 -5.04
N LEU A 39 -10.25 6.60 -4.40
CA LEU A 39 -9.56 5.78 -3.40
C LEU A 39 -10.21 5.96 -2.04
N THR A 40 -10.15 4.92 -1.22
CA THR A 40 -10.61 4.98 0.17
C THR A 40 -9.44 5.40 1.04
N VAL A 41 -9.13 6.69 1.06
CA VAL A 41 -8.01 7.21 1.86
C VAL A 41 -8.49 7.48 3.27
N THR A 42 -8.01 6.68 4.21
CA THR A 42 -8.40 6.79 5.62
C THR A 42 -7.71 7.97 6.30
N ALA A 43 -6.44 8.19 5.96
CA ALA A 43 -5.66 9.30 6.53
C ALA A 43 -4.49 9.62 5.63
N ARG A 44 -4.06 10.87 5.68
CA ARG A 44 -2.83 11.34 5.05
C ARG A 44 -1.89 11.82 6.14
N LEU A 45 -0.66 11.34 6.10
CA LEU A 45 0.34 11.58 7.13
C LEU A 45 1.63 12.06 6.47
N ASN A 46 2.39 12.87 7.18
CA ASN A 46 3.67 13.32 6.66
C ASN A 46 4.85 12.52 7.21
N ASP A 47 4.60 11.55 8.08
CA ASP A 47 5.63 10.71 8.68
C ASP A 47 5.47 9.25 8.24
N GLN A 48 6.50 8.75 7.56
CA GLN A 48 6.47 7.39 7.02
C GLN A 48 6.46 6.32 8.11
N GLU A 49 7.12 6.55 9.24
CA GLU A 49 7.10 5.60 10.36
C GLU A 49 5.69 5.47 10.94
N SER A 50 4.97 6.57 11.02
CA SER A 50 3.56 6.53 11.47
C SER A 50 2.71 5.69 10.52
N ILE A 51 2.90 5.86 9.21
CA ILE A 51 2.19 5.07 8.21
C ILE A 51 2.46 3.58 8.42
N LYS A 52 3.72 3.20 8.55
CA LYS A 52 4.09 1.80 8.74
C LYS A 52 3.48 1.22 10.02
N ASN A 53 3.47 2.00 11.09
CA ASN A 53 2.89 1.56 12.36
C ASN A 53 1.38 1.35 12.25
N LEU A 54 0.68 2.25 11.57
CA LEU A 54 -0.76 2.12 11.37
C LEU A 54 -1.10 0.93 10.47
N VAL A 55 -0.32 0.70 9.43
CA VAL A 55 -0.50 -0.47 8.56
C VAL A 55 -0.26 -1.75 9.37
N ALA A 56 0.81 -1.78 10.15
CA ALA A 56 1.11 -2.93 11.01
C ALA A 56 0.01 -3.15 12.06
N GLY A 57 -0.67 -2.09 12.46
CA GLY A 57 -1.83 -2.18 13.35
C GLY A 57 -3.11 -2.64 12.68
N GLY A 58 -3.10 -2.80 11.36
CA GLY A 58 -4.24 -3.32 10.62
C GLY A 58 -5.26 -2.26 10.23
N LEU A 59 -4.88 -0.98 10.21
CA LEU A 59 -5.81 0.11 9.90
C LEU A 59 -5.99 0.35 8.40
N GLY A 60 -5.20 -0.32 7.57
CA GLY A 60 -5.29 -0.21 6.13
C GLY A 60 -4.01 -0.66 5.47
N ILE A 61 -3.91 -0.37 4.18
CA ILE A 61 -2.70 -0.63 3.40
C ILE A 61 -2.03 0.70 3.05
N SER A 62 -0.82 0.64 2.53
CA SER A 62 -0.17 1.82 1.98
C SER A 62 0.70 1.43 0.80
N ILE A 63 1.26 2.43 0.14
CA ILE A 63 2.22 2.23 -0.94
C ILE A 63 3.46 3.03 -0.58
N ILE A 64 4.56 2.32 -0.35
CA ILE A 64 5.84 2.94 0.04
C ILE A 64 6.98 2.27 -0.73
N SER A 65 8.17 2.82 -0.64
CA SER A 65 9.32 2.20 -1.29
C SER A 65 9.71 0.91 -0.58
N GLU A 66 10.29 -0.01 -1.33
CA GLU A 66 10.82 -1.26 -0.76
C GLU A 66 11.81 -0.97 0.36
N LYS A 67 12.69 -0.01 0.14
CA LYS A 67 13.69 0.37 1.13
C LYS A 67 13.05 0.87 2.43
N ALA A 68 11.99 1.66 2.32
CA ALA A 68 11.29 2.17 3.48
C ALA A 68 10.59 1.07 4.28
N ALA A 69 10.13 0.02 3.60
CA ALA A 69 9.44 -1.10 4.22
C ALA A 69 10.38 -2.15 4.80
N GLU A 70 11.64 -2.13 4.43
CA GLU A 70 12.59 -3.22 4.66
C GLU A 70 12.65 -3.68 6.11
N ASP A 71 12.83 -2.75 7.05
CA ASP A 71 12.95 -3.10 8.47
C ASP A 71 11.69 -3.76 9.02
N ALA A 72 10.53 -3.22 8.66
CA ALA A 72 9.26 -3.77 9.12
C ALA A 72 8.97 -5.14 8.53
N VAL A 73 9.39 -5.36 7.28
CA VAL A 73 9.25 -6.68 6.63
C VAL A 73 10.17 -7.70 7.31
N LYS A 74 11.41 -7.33 7.56
CA LYS A 74 12.36 -8.21 8.26
C LYS A 74 11.90 -8.54 9.68
N ALA A 75 11.25 -7.58 10.34
CA ALA A 75 10.70 -7.79 11.68
C ALA A 75 9.41 -8.62 11.68
N GLY A 76 8.89 -8.98 10.51
CA GLY A 76 7.68 -9.76 10.40
C GLY A 76 6.39 -8.98 10.65
N ARG A 77 6.45 -7.65 10.61
CA ARG A 77 5.29 -6.80 10.88
C ARG A 77 4.47 -6.49 9.63
N LEU A 78 5.12 -6.38 8.49
CA LEU A 78 4.51 -6.04 7.21
C LEU A 78 4.83 -7.08 6.15
N MET A 79 3.95 -7.16 5.15
CA MET A 79 4.20 -7.88 3.90
C MET A 79 4.16 -6.86 2.78
N THR A 80 4.92 -7.13 1.71
CA THR A 80 4.93 -6.27 0.52
C THR A 80 4.63 -7.08 -0.72
N PHE A 81 4.07 -6.42 -1.71
CA PHE A 81 3.93 -6.99 -3.06
C PHE A 81 3.94 -5.88 -4.09
N PRO A 82 4.35 -6.21 -5.32
CA PRO A 82 4.56 -5.18 -6.33
C PRO A 82 3.26 -4.55 -6.80
N LEU A 83 3.37 -3.29 -7.28
CA LEU A 83 2.24 -2.62 -7.92
C LEU A 83 2.00 -3.23 -9.31
N PRO A 84 0.72 -3.36 -9.73
CA PRO A 84 0.41 -3.74 -11.11
C PRO A 84 0.99 -2.72 -12.09
N ASP A 85 1.60 -3.18 -13.17
CA ASP A 85 2.17 -2.31 -14.21
C ASP A 85 3.04 -1.19 -13.63
N ALA A 86 3.89 -1.52 -12.68
CA ALA A 86 4.67 -0.52 -11.96
C ALA A 86 5.57 0.32 -12.86
N GLY A 87 6.20 -0.29 -13.87
CA GLY A 87 7.06 0.44 -14.81
C GLY A 87 8.12 1.27 -14.10
N ALA A 88 8.08 2.58 -14.30
CA ALA A 88 9.01 3.51 -13.65
C ALA A 88 8.80 3.62 -12.13
N HIS A 89 7.70 3.08 -11.62
CA HIS A 89 7.37 3.11 -10.19
C HIS A 89 7.66 1.78 -9.49
N ARG A 90 8.49 0.94 -10.07
CA ARG A 90 8.77 -0.40 -9.53
C ARG A 90 9.51 -0.40 -8.19
N GLN A 91 10.02 0.74 -7.74
CA GLN A 91 10.56 0.88 -6.40
C GLN A 91 9.48 0.99 -5.33
N LEU A 92 8.22 1.23 -5.74
CA LEU A 92 7.09 1.32 -4.84
C LEU A 92 6.41 -0.05 -4.70
N TYR A 93 5.97 -0.35 -3.50
CA TYR A 93 5.30 -1.61 -3.18
C TYR A 93 4.08 -1.34 -2.34
N VAL A 94 3.07 -2.18 -2.51
CA VAL A 94 1.94 -2.20 -1.58
C VAL A 94 2.41 -2.87 -0.30
N VAL A 95 2.10 -2.27 0.85
CA VAL A 95 2.38 -2.87 2.15
C VAL A 95 1.09 -3.10 2.89
N CYS A 96 1.01 -4.23 3.57
CA CYS A 96 -0.12 -4.56 4.42
C CYS A 96 0.37 -5.29 5.67
N ARG A 97 -0.52 -5.39 6.65
CA ARG A 97 -0.21 -6.09 7.90
C ARG A 97 0.05 -7.56 7.65
N ARG A 98 1.07 -8.09 8.28
CA ARG A 98 1.31 -9.52 8.31
C ARG A 98 0.50 -10.13 9.46
N GLY A 99 -0.30 -11.15 9.14
CA GLY A 99 -1.11 -11.84 10.14
C GLY A 99 -2.60 -11.56 10.00
N ALA A 100 -3.31 -11.52 11.12
CA ALA A 100 -4.76 -11.38 11.11
C ALA A 100 -5.21 -10.00 10.65
N PRO A 101 -6.09 -9.92 9.66
CA PRO A 101 -6.62 -8.64 9.15
C PRO A 101 -7.65 -8.04 10.11
N VAL A 102 -7.91 -6.73 9.94
CA VAL A 102 -8.81 -5.98 10.81
C VAL A 102 -10.19 -5.81 10.20
N SER A 103 -10.28 -5.51 8.91
CA SER A 103 -11.55 -5.32 8.22
C SER A 103 -11.83 -6.49 7.28
N GLY A 104 -13.11 -6.66 6.88
CA GLY A 104 -13.48 -7.69 5.92
C GLY A 104 -12.80 -7.52 4.58
N GLN A 105 -12.70 -6.28 4.11
CA GLN A 105 -12.02 -5.99 2.85
C GLN A 105 -10.53 -6.29 2.95
N THR A 106 -9.90 -5.83 4.02
CA THR A 106 -8.50 -6.10 4.27
C THR A 106 -8.26 -7.60 4.43
N GLN A 107 -9.19 -8.29 5.07
CA GLN A 107 -9.14 -9.74 5.22
C GLN A 107 -9.13 -10.45 3.87
N GLN A 108 -10.02 -10.06 2.97
CA GLN A 108 -10.10 -10.65 1.64
C GLN A 108 -8.81 -10.36 0.85
N PHE A 109 -8.30 -9.15 0.97
CA PHE A 109 -7.10 -8.74 0.28
C PHE A 109 -5.89 -9.56 0.75
N ILE A 110 -5.72 -9.69 2.05
CA ILE A 110 -4.61 -10.46 2.61
C ILE A 110 -4.74 -11.95 2.24
N HIS A 111 -5.94 -12.49 2.29
CA HIS A 111 -6.19 -13.86 1.86
C HIS A 111 -5.79 -14.07 0.40
N PHE A 112 -6.18 -13.14 -0.46
CA PHE A 112 -5.83 -13.17 -1.87
C PHE A 112 -4.32 -13.16 -2.06
N VAL A 113 -3.61 -12.27 -1.36
CA VAL A 113 -2.15 -12.14 -1.45
C VAL A 113 -1.46 -13.42 -0.96
N LYS A 114 -1.91 -13.98 0.14
CA LYS A 114 -1.35 -15.24 0.66
C LYS A 114 -1.49 -16.37 -0.35
N ASN A 115 -2.63 -16.46 -1.02
CA ASN A 115 -2.83 -17.47 -2.05
C ASN A 115 -1.94 -17.23 -3.26
N PHE A 116 -1.69 -15.96 -3.60
CA PHE A 116 -0.83 -15.58 -4.72
C PHE A 116 0.63 -15.95 -4.47
N TYR A 117 1.10 -15.80 -3.22
CA TYR A 117 2.51 -16.05 -2.86
C TYR A 117 2.78 -17.45 -2.33
N ARG A 118 1.84 -18.32 -2.37
CA ARG A 118 2.01 -19.69 -1.94
C ARG A 118 3.01 -20.48 -2.76
#